data_75bbec082562300bb68dd6f87774dd75
#
_entry.id   75bbec082562300bb68dd6f87774dd75
#
_cell.length_a   1.000
_cell.length_b   1.000
_cell.length_c   1.000
_cell.angle_alpha   90.00
_cell.angle_beta   90.00
_cell.angle_gamma   90.00
#
_symmetry.space_group_name_H-M   'P 1'
#
loop_
_entity.id
_entity.type
_entity.pdbx_description
1 polymer ?
#
loop_
_entity_poly.entity_id
_entity_poly.type
_entity_poly.pdbx_seq_one_letter_code
_entity_poly.pdbx_strand_id
1 'polypeptide(L)'
;TRSGGSVDIPDVLVDATVPAPAAPTGHDILVEVKALSVNPVDVKVRAALNHAGGEERILGWDAAGTVIAVGEQTTLFQPGDDVYYAGALERPGSYGQLQLVDERIVGPKPRSLDYASAAALPLTSLTAWEALFDKLHLGRDSAGTILVLGAAGGVGSMVIQLTKALTDVSVIATASREESRDWVQSLGADAVVDHFAEDLAQQVLAIAPDGVDYVFTPQSRGRVPLLTTVVRPFGEIVAIDDERDLDLYALKDKAISWHWEFMFARPRHG
;
A
#
# COMPACT_ATOMS: atom_id res chain seq x y z
N THR A 1 -14.07 12.35 12.72
CA THR A 1 -14.79 11.06 12.70
C THR A 1 -15.21 10.70 14.11
N ARG A 2 -16.45 10.32 14.28
CA ARG A 2 -16.91 9.61 15.47
C ARG A 2 -16.63 8.12 15.27
N SER A 3 -16.14 7.49 16.30
CA SER A 3 -15.56 6.15 16.28
C SER A 3 -16.53 5.02 15.91
N GLY A 4 -16.06 4.06 15.16
CA GLY A 4 -16.39 2.63 15.24
C GLY A 4 -17.78 2.20 14.81
N GLY A 5 -18.21 2.52 13.60
CA GLY A 5 -19.41 1.93 13.01
C GLY A 5 -19.16 1.27 11.66
N SER A 6 -20.08 0.40 11.22
CA SER A 6 -20.15 0.00 9.81
C SER A 6 -20.22 1.25 8.93
N VAL A 7 -19.72 1.16 7.69
CA VAL A 7 -19.88 2.22 6.68
C VAL A 7 -21.35 2.57 6.41
N ASP A 8 -22.27 1.68 6.76
CA ASP A 8 -23.70 1.84 6.59
C ASP A 8 -24.37 2.64 7.70
N ILE A 9 -23.62 3.05 8.77
CA ILE A 9 -24.15 3.87 9.84
C ILE A 9 -24.00 5.34 9.43
N PRO A 10 -25.11 6.12 9.39
CA PRO A 10 -25.06 7.57 9.18
C PRO A 10 -24.14 8.26 10.21
N ASP A 11 -23.47 9.32 9.80
CA ASP A 11 -22.66 10.19 10.66
C ASP A 11 -21.37 9.56 11.24
N VAL A 12 -20.86 8.50 10.61
CA VAL A 12 -19.56 7.90 10.98
C VAL A 12 -18.38 8.77 10.55
N LEU A 13 -18.53 9.44 9.41
CA LEU A 13 -17.66 10.51 8.94
C LEU A 13 -18.49 11.79 8.91
N VAL A 14 -18.04 12.81 9.62
CA VAL A 14 -18.73 14.09 9.69
C VAL A 14 -17.77 15.22 9.33
N ASP A 15 -18.31 16.21 8.64
CA ASP A 15 -17.59 17.47 8.44
C ASP A 15 -17.55 18.23 9.77
N ALA A 16 -16.35 18.63 10.17
CA ALA A 16 -16.14 19.36 11.42
C ALA A 16 -15.18 20.52 11.21
N THR A 17 -15.42 21.60 11.93
CA THR A 17 -14.45 22.69 12.04
C THR A 17 -13.60 22.43 13.28
N VAL A 18 -12.31 22.24 13.07
CA VAL A 18 -11.31 22.03 14.13
C VAL A 18 -10.32 23.19 14.16
N PRO A 19 -9.66 23.46 15.29
CA PRO A 19 -8.57 24.42 15.33
C PRO A 19 -7.50 24.09 14.30
N ALA A 20 -6.89 25.11 13.69
CA ALA A 20 -5.74 24.91 12.82
C ALA A 20 -4.60 24.20 13.60
N PRO A 21 -3.80 23.38 12.92
CA PRO A 21 -2.60 22.80 13.54
C PRO A 21 -1.70 23.89 14.15
N ALA A 22 -0.95 23.55 15.19
CA ALA A 22 0.07 24.42 15.74
C ALA A 22 1.12 24.79 14.68
N ALA A 23 1.90 25.83 14.94
CA ALA A 23 3.06 26.13 14.09
C ALA A 23 4.01 24.92 14.04
N PRO A 24 4.58 24.58 12.86
CA PRO A 24 5.53 23.48 12.75
C PRO A 24 6.79 23.74 13.59
N THR A 25 7.33 22.66 14.17
CA THR A 25 8.56 22.68 14.97
C THR A 25 9.45 21.51 14.54
N GLY A 26 10.75 21.60 14.81
CA GLY A 26 11.70 20.56 14.45
C GLY A 26 11.71 20.29 12.95
N HIS A 27 11.54 19.04 12.56
CA HIS A 27 11.45 18.59 11.17
C HIS A 27 10.03 18.64 10.58
N ASP A 28 9.05 19.18 11.29
CA ASP A 28 7.68 19.26 10.77
C ASP A 28 7.54 20.33 9.70
N ILE A 29 6.76 20.03 8.69
CA ILE A 29 6.25 20.97 7.70
C ILE A 29 4.73 21.06 7.81
N LEU A 30 4.18 22.24 7.58
CA LEU A 30 2.74 22.46 7.48
C LEU A 30 2.36 22.49 6.01
N VAL A 31 1.48 21.59 5.61
CA VAL A 31 1.04 21.43 4.22
C VAL A 31 -0.40 21.88 4.08
N GLU A 32 -0.69 22.75 3.11
CA GLU A 32 -2.03 22.99 2.60
C GLU A 32 -2.40 21.84 1.64
N VAL A 33 -3.30 20.95 2.11
CA VAL A 33 -3.71 19.78 1.35
C VAL A 33 -4.58 20.19 0.17
N LYS A 34 -4.16 19.82 -1.04
CA LYS A 34 -4.86 20.11 -2.30
C LYS A 34 -5.66 18.93 -2.81
N ALA A 35 -5.17 17.71 -2.54
CA ALA A 35 -5.85 16.46 -2.85
C ALA A 35 -5.43 15.38 -1.85
N LEU A 36 -6.29 14.41 -1.69
CA LEU A 36 -6.06 13.23 -0.87
C LEU A 36 -6.59 11.99 -1.59
N SER A 37 -6.18 10.79 -1.15
CA SER A 37 -6.79 9.55 -1.61
C SER A 37 -7.27 8.70 -0.43
N VAL A 38 -8.20 7.78 -0.72
CA VAL A 38 -8.80 6.88 0.25
C VAL A 38 -8.19 5.48 0.08
N ASN A 39 -7.76 4.90 1.18
CA ASN A 39 -7.11 3.58 1.22
C ASN A 39 -7.82 2.63 2.19
N PRO A 40 -7.64 1.31 2.07
CA PRO A 40 -8.20 0.35 3.02
C PRO A 40 -7.83 0.61 4.49
N VAL A 41 -6.66 1.20 4.75
CA VAL A 41 -6.21 1.57 6.10
C VAL A 41 -7.14 2.59 6.76
N ASP A 42 -7.73 3.51 6.00
CA ASP A 42 -8.69 4.50 6.52
C ASP A 42 -9.89 3.81 7.16
N VAL A 43 -10.41 2.78 6.50
CA VAL A 43 -11.53 1.98 7.00
C VAL A 43 -11.11 1.13 8.19
N LYS A 44 -9.92 0.51 8.15
CA LYS A 44 -9.37 -0.30 9.24
C LYS A 44 -9.16 0.54 10.51
N VAL A 45 -8.51 1.69 10.39
CA VAL A 45 -8.30 2.59 11.53
C VAL A 45 -9.63 3.10 12.07
N ARG A 46 -10.54 3.53 11.20
CA ARG A 46 -11.88 3.92 11.61
C ARG A 46 -12.59 2.83 12.40
N ALA A 47 -12.55 1.59 11.91
CA ALA A 47 -13.19 0.45 12.60
C ALA A 47 -12.54 0.12 13.95
N ALA A 48 -11.24 0.37 14.09
CA ALA A 48 -10.50 0.14 15.33
C ALA A 48 -10.68 1.24 16.38
N LEU A 49 -11.17 2.44 16.01
CA LEU A 49 -11.48 3.49 16.96
C LEU A 49 -12.63 3.06 17.86
N ASN A 50 -12.38 2.98 19.17
CA ASN A 50 -13.37 2.52 20.15
C ASN A 50 -14.52 3.51 20.30
N HIS A 51 -15.75 2.99 20.31
CA HIS A 51 -16.99 3.75 20.43
C HIS A 51 -17.18 4.47 21.79
N ALA A 52 -16.37 4.14 22.78
CA ALA A 52 -16.60 4.52 24.17
C ALA A 52 -16.03 5.89 24.58
N GLY A 53 -15.20 6.53 23.74
CA GLY A 53 -14.47 7.74 24.17
C GLY A 53 -14.83 9.04 23.47
N GLY A 54 -15.52 9.00 22.33
CA GLY A 54 -15.93 10.23 21.62
C GLY A 54 -14.75 11.08 21.09
N GLU A 55 -13.54 10.51 20.99
CA GLU A 55 -12.41 11.23 20.42
C GLU A 55 -12.63 11.43 18.92
N GLU A 56 -12.69 12.69 18.52
CA GLU A 56 -12.69 13.07 17.12
C GLU A 56 -11.28 12.90 16.56
N ARG A 57 -11.15 12.17 15.46
CA ARG A 57 -9.88 11.95 14.78
C ARG A 57 -9.99 12.31 13.31
N ILE A 58 -9.01 13.06 12.82
CA ILE A 58 -8.84 13.29 11.38
C ILE A 58 -8.17 12.04 10.81
N LEU A 59 -8.83 11.40 9.86
CA LEU A 59 -8.32 10.24 9.12
C LEU A 59 -7.57 10.66 7.85
N GLY A 60 -7.11 9.69 7.07
CA GLY A 60 -6.44 9.91 5.79
C GLY A 60 -4.92 9.80 5.90
N TRP A 61 -4.35 8.99 4.99
CA TRP A 61 -2.91 8.73 4.98
C TRP A 61 -2.31 8.83 3.57
N ASP A 62 -2.98 9.55 2.68
CA ASP A 62 -2.45 9.94 1.39
C ASP A 62 -2.80 11.39 1.11
N ALA A 63 -1.82 12.18 0.70
CA ALA A 63 -2.05 13.57 0.35
C ALA A 63 -1.03 14.08 -0.69
N ALA A 64 -1.46 15.11 -1.41
CA ALA A 64 -0.60 16.01 -2.15
C ALA A 64 -1.03 17.46 -1.86
N GLY A 65 -0.06 18.34 -1.70
CA GLY A 65 -0.32 19.72 -1.33
C GLY A 65 0.90 20.62 -1.46
N THR A 66 0.76 21.84 -0.94
CA THR A 66 1.83 22.83 -0.97
C THR A 66 2.30 23.14 0.45
N VAL A 67 3.58 23.15 0.69
CA VAL A 67 4.18 23.55 1.98
C VAL A 67 3.90 25.03 2.21
N ILE A 68 3.35 25.40 3.37
CA ILE A 68 3.06 26.80 3.74
C ILE A 68 3.89 27.30 4.91
N ALA A 69 4.42 26.40 5.75
CA ALA A 69 5.35 26.74 6.82
C ALA A 69 6.24 25.53 7.16
N VAL A 70 7.39 25.78 7.77
CA VAL A 70 8.39 24.78 8.10
C VAL A 70 8.91 25.00 9.53
N GLY A 71 9.31 23.92 10.20
CA GLY A 71 9.98 23.95 11.49
C GLY A 71 11.45 24.34 11.34
N GLU A 72 12.07 24.69 12.46
CA GLU A 72 13.43 25.25 12.50
C GLU A 72 14.55 24.24 12.14
N GLN A 73 14.25 22.93 12.09
CA GLN A 73 15.20 21.88 11.69
C GLN A 73 14.93 21.35 10.26
N THR A 74 13.94 21.89 9.58
CA THR A 74 13.58 21.47 8.21
C THR A 74 14.69 21.85 7.24
N THR A 75 15.11 20.92 6.40
CA THR A 75 16.19 21.09 5.43
C THR A 75 15.82 20.62 4.01
N LEU A 76 14.78 19.80 3.87
CA LEU A 76 14.38 19.17 2.61
C LEU A 76 13.38 20.01 1.81
N PHE A 77 12.55 20.82 2.50
CA PHE A 77 11.49 21.60 1.88
C PHE A 77 11.43 23.03 2.41
N GLN A 78 10.81 23.90 1.63
CA GLN A 78 10.55 25.30 1.96
C GLN A 78 9.10 25.68 1.60
N PRO A 79 8.56 26.77 2.15
CA PRO A 79 7.25 27.28 1.75
C PRO A 79 7.16 27.51 0.24
N GLY A 80 6.09 27.00 -0.38
CA GLY A 80 5.86 27.05 -1.83
C GLY A 80 6.21 25.74 -2.54
N ASP A 81 6.89 24.79 -1.91
CA ASP A 81 7.19 23.49 -2.51
C ASP A 81 5.93 22.62 -2.60
N ASP A 82 5.75 21.96 -3.73
CA ASP A 82 4.70 20.98 -3.92
C ASP A 82 5.19 19.59 -3.49
N VAL A 83 4.40 18.96 -2.61
CA VAL A 83 4.75 17.69 -1.95
C VAL A 83 3.65 16.65 -2.05
N TYR A 84 4.01 15.37 -1.85
CA TYR A 84 3.09 14.26 -1.70
C TYR A 84 3.64 13.26 -0.67
N TYR A 85 2.75 12.57 0.05
CA TYR A 85 3.15 11.71 1.16
C TYR A 85 2.01 10.82 1.65
N ALA A 86 2.36 9.76 2.41
CA ALA A 86 1.38 8.87 3.05
C ALA A 86 1.19 9.16 4.56
N GLY A 87 1.97 10.04 5.17
CA GLY A 87 1.84 10.40 6.58
C GLY A 87 2.19 9.29 7.57
N ALA A 88 1.75 9.43 8.82
CA ALA A 88 1.99 8.49 9.91
C ALA A 88 0.70 8.20 10.69
N LEU A 89 0.52 6.92 11.13
CA LEU A 89 -0.71 6.48 11.81
C LEU A 89 -0.93 7.16 13.17
N GLU A 90 0.11 7.58 13.84
CA GLU A 90 0.07 8.16 15.18
C GLU A 90 -0.29 9.65 15.17
N ARG A 91 -0.35 10.26 13.99
CA ARG A 91 -0.62 11.71 13.80
C ARG A 91 -2.00 11.95 13.20
N PRO A 92 -2.56 13.17 13.32
CA PRO A 92 -3.76 13.55 12.58
C PRO A 92 -3.56 13.34 11.06
N GLY A 93 -4.58 12.81 10.42
CA GLY A 93 -4.53 12.45 9.00
C GLY A 93 -4.77 13.61 8.04
N SER A 94 -4.87 13.26 6.74
CA SER A 94 -4.96 14.19 5.62
C SER A 94 -6.39 14.65 5.27
N TYR A 95 -7.44 14.14 5.95
CA TYR A 95 -8.82 14.54 5.70
C TYR A 95 -9.12 15.93 6.30
N GLY A 96 -8.29 16.90 5.99
CA GLY A 96 -8.38 18.27 6.43
C GLY A 96 -7.67 19.23 5.46
N GLN A 97 -7.93 20.52 5.62
CA GLN A 97 -7.31 21.55 4.77
C GLN A 97 -5.81 21.71 5.03
N LEU A 98 -5.39 21.46 6.27
CA LEU A 98 -4.02 21.61 6.74
C LEU A 98 -3.58 20.35 7.47
N GLN A 99 -2.33 19.92 7.23
CA GLN A 99 -1.71 18.81 7.93
C GLN A 99 -0.26 19.12 8.31
N LEU A 100 0.12 18.77 9.54
CA LEU A 100 1.51 18.70 9.97
C LEU A 100 2.06 17.32 9.64
N VAL A 101 3.20 17.28 8.96
CA VAL A 101 3.90 16.05 8.61
C VAL A 101 5.41 16.23 8.78
N ASP A 102 6.11 15.17 9.17
CA ASP A 102 7.56 15.17 9.24
C ASP A 102 8.15 15.14 7.82
N GLU A 103 9.05 16.09 7.50
CA GLU A 103 9.65 16.21 6.16
C GLU A 103 10.34 14.93 5.68
N ARG A 104 10.83 14.08 6.61
CA ARG A 104 11.60 12.87 6.30
C ARG A 104 10.75 11.75 5.69
N ILE A 105 9.42 11.84 5.80
CA ILE A 105 8.47 10.90 5.17
C ILE A 105 7.67 11.56 4.02
N VAL A 106 8.18 12.65 3.48
CA VAL A 106 7.56 13.43 2.40
C VAL A 106 8.44 13.41 1.17
N GLY A 107 7.83 13.32 -0.01
CA GLY A 107 8.50 13.44 -1.30
C GLY A 107 8.10 14.70 -2.06
N PRO A 108 8.97 15.24 -2.96
CA PRO A 108 8.57 16.26 -3.88
C PRO A 108 7.54 15.72 -4.88
N LYS A 109 6.42 16.41 -5.05
CA LYS A 109 5.37 16.00 -5.99
C LYS A 109 5.93 15.93 -7.42
N PRO A 110 5.68 14.81 -8.15
CA PRO A 110 6.05 14.74 -9.56
C PRO A 110 5.46 15.90 -10.37
N ARG A 111 6.29 16.59 -11.13
CA ARG A 111 5.86 17.76 -11.94
C ARG A 111 4.89 17.40 -13.06
N SER A 112 4.93 16.15 -13.53
CA SER A 112 4.07 15.62 -14.59
C SER A 112 2.65 15.26 -14.12
N LEU A 113 2.40 15.25 -12.80
CA LEU A 113 1.10 14.88 -12.23
C LEU A 113 0.42 16.08 -11.60
N ASP A 114 -0.89 16.16 -11.74
CA ASP A 114 -1.71 17.03 -10.92
C ASP A 114 -1.77 16.55 -9.47
N TYR A 115 -2.37 17.33 -8.58
CA TYR A 115 -2.44 16.97 -7.17
C TYR A 115 -3.29 15.71 -6.92
N ALA A 116 -4.39 15.53 -7.66
CA ALA A 116 -5.26 14.37 -7.49
C ALA A 116 -4.54 13.07 -7.87
N SER A 117 -3.89 13.06 -9.03
CA SER A 117 -3.09 11.91 -9.49
C SER A 117 -1.89 11.66 -8.56
N ALA A 118 -1.22 12.71 -8.10
CA ALA A 118 -0.09 12.59 -7.18
C ALA A 118 -0.52 12.03 -5.82
N ALA A 119 -1.66 12.47 -5.27
CA ALA A 119 -2.18 11.99 -3.99
C ALA A 119 -2.56 10.50 -3.99
N ALA A 120 -2.80 9.89 -5.15
CA ALA A 120 -3.16 8.48 -5.26
C ALA A 120 -1.96 7.52 -5.18
N LEU A 121 -0.72 8.05 -5.18
CA LEU A 121 0.48 7.23 -5.31
C LEU A 121 1.17 6.85 -3.99
N PRO A 122 1.32 7.71 -2.99
CA PRO A 122 2.30 7.52 -1.92
C PRO A 122 2.13 6.19 -1.18
N LEU A 123 0.97 5.92 -0.61
CA LEU A 123 0.72 4.71 0.18
C LEU A 123 0.91 3.45 -0.65
N THR A 124 0.32 3.41 -1.83
CA THR A 124 0.37 2.23 -2.70
C THR A 124 1.77 1.98 -3.24
N SER A 125 2.51 3.05 -3.57
CA SER A 125 3.88 2.96 -4.08
C SER A 125 4.88 2.55 -3.00
N LEU A 126 4.76 3.11 -1.78
CA LEU A 126 5.62 2.75 -0.65
C LEU A 126 5.41 1.28 -0.26
N THR A 127 4.15 0.83 -0.14
CA THR A 127 3.83 -0.57 0.13
C THR A 127 4.40 -1.50 -0.93
N ALA A 128 4.23 -1.18 -2.21
CA ALA A 128 4.77 -1.99 -3.30
C ALA A 128 6.30 -1.98 -3.33
N TRP A 129 6.92 -0.82 -3.10
CA TRP A 129 8.37 -0.68 -3.04
C TRP A 129 8.98 -1.52 -1.92
N GLU A 130 8.48 -1.36 -0.69
CA GLU A 130 8.97 -2.12 0.45
C GLU A 130 8.73 -3.63 0.27
N ALA A 131 7.58 -4.03 -0.26
CA ALA A 131 7.29 -5.42 -0.57
C ALA A 131 8.32 -6.03 -1.54
N LEU A 132 8.62 -5.34 -2.65
CA LEU A 132 9.48 -5.86 -3.69
C LEU A 132 10.97 -5.79 -3.32
N PHE A 133 11.42 -4.63 -2.81
CA PHE A 133 12.85 -4.36 -2.69
C PHE A 133 13.40 -4.55 -1.27
N ASP A 134 12.58 -4.30 -0.22
CA ASP A 134 13.03 -4.49 1.16
C ASP A 134 12.68 -5.89 1.71
N LYS A 135 11.61 -6.53 1.22
CA LYS A 135 11.17 -7.83 1.72
C LYS A 135 11.57 -8.98 0.79
N LEU A 136 11.25 -8.88 -0.51
CA LEU A 136 11.63 -9.89 -1.49
C LEU A 136 13.04 -9.66 -2.05
N HIS A 137 13.72 -8.58 -1.65
CA HIS A 137 15.10 -8.25 -2.02
C HIS A 137 15.35 -8.25 -3.52
N LEU A 138 14.34 -7.89 -4.32
CA LEU A 138 14.48 -7.82 -5.76
C LEU A 138 15.46 -6.70 -6.15
N GLY A 139 16.21 -6.92 -7.19
CA GLY A 139 17.11 -5.96 -7.79
C GLY A 139 16.98 -5.98 -9.30
N ARG A 140 17.77 -5.15 -9.98
CA ARG A 140 17.73 -5.01 -11.43
C ARG A 140 17.95 -6.34 -12.18
N ASP A 141 18.83 -7.19 -11.65
CA ASP A 141 19.20 -8.47 -12.26
C ASP A 141 18.35 -9.64 -11.71
N SER A 142 17.35 -9.37 -10.87
CA SER A 142 16.44 -10.40 -10.38
C SER A 142 15.56 -10.89 -11.51
N ALA A 143 15.50 -12.22 -11.66
CA ALA A 143 14.71 -12.93 -12.64
C ALA A 143 13.77 -13.93 -11.95
N GLY A 144 12.97 -14.64 -12.72
CA GLY A 144 11.97 -15.58 -12.22
C GLY A 144 10.56 -15.05 -12.42
N THR A 145 9.62 -15.53 -11.63
CA THR A 145 8.20 -15.22 -11.80
C THR A 145 7.57 -14.78 -10.48
N ILE A 146 6.86 -13.67 -10.48
CA ILE A 146 6.03 -13.23 -9.37
C ILE A 146 4.54 -13.43 -9.68
N LEU A 147 3.81 -14.06 -8.74
CA LEU A 147 2.36 -14.09 -8.75
C LEU A 147 1.83 -12.92 -7.92
N VAL A 148 1.06 -12.05 -8.54
CA VAL A 148 0.45 -10.87 -7.90
C VAL A 148 -1.02 -11.15 -7.65
N LEU A 149 -1.39 -11.43 -6.40
CA LEU A 149 -2.78 -11.53 -5.98
C LEU A 149 -3.36 -10.13 -5.79
N GLY A 150 -4.66 -9.94 -6.12
CA GLY A 150 -5.29 -8.62 -6.06
C GLY A 150 -4.64 -7.59 -7.01
N ALA A 151 -4.15 -8.05 -8.14
CA ALA A 151 -3.30 -7.30 -9.05
C ALA A 151 -3.93 -6.01 -9.61
N ALA A 152 -5.25 -5.98 -9.80
CA ALA A 152 -5.97 -4.78 -10.27
C ALA A 152 -6.26 -3.74 -9.17
N GLY A 153 -5.90 -4.03 -7.91
CA GLY A 153 -6.00 -3.07 -6.81
C GLY A 153 -4.85 -2.05 -6.84
N GLY A 154 -4.92 -1.03 -5.98
CA GLY A 154 -3.93 0.07 -5.94
C GLY A 154 -2.50 -0.44 -5.77
N VAL A 155 -2.22 -1.22 -4.72
CA VAL A 155 -0.87 -1.77 -4.48
C VAL A 155 -0.47 -2.76 -5.56
N GLY A 156 -1.38 -3.68 -5.98
CA GLY A 156 -1.10 -4.64 -7.05
C GLY A 156 -0.70 -3.97 -8.36
N SER A 157 -1.37 -2.86 -8.71
CA SER A 157 -1.04 -2.05 -9.88
C SER A 157 0.37 -1.45 -9.79
N MET A 158 0.80 -1.01 -8.60
CA MET A 158 2.16 -0.50 -8.39
C MET A 158 3.19 -1.63 -8.39
N VAL A 159 2.86 -2.81 -7.82
CA VAL A 159 3.72 -4.00 -7.86
C VAL A 159 4.04 -4.38 -9.31
N ILE A 160 3.03 -4.45 -10.19
CA ILE A 160 3.25 -4.77 -11.61
C ILE A 160 4.20 -3.75 -12.24
N GLN A 161 3.89 -2.46 -12.13
CA GLN A 161 4.66 -1.40 -12.78
C GLN A 161 6.11 -1.34 -12.28
N LEU A 162 6.33 -1.41 -10.97
CA LEU A 162 7.67 -1.38 -10.38
C LEU A 162 8.48 -2.62 -10.75
N THR A 163 7.87 -3.81 -10.72
CA THR A 163 8.52 -5.05 -11.15
C THR A 163 9.00 -4.94 -12.60
N LYS A 164 8.12 -4.53 -13.50
CA LYS A 164 8.44 -4.41 -14.94
C LYS A 164 9.44 -3.30 -15.26
N ALA A 165 9.44 -2.21 -14.49
CA ALA A 165 10.35 -1.10 -14.73
C ALA A 165 11.76 -1.32 -14.15
N LEU A 166 11.90 -2.11 -13.08
CA LEU A 166 13.11 -2.15 -12.27
C LEU A 166 13.75 -3.54 -12.15
N THR A 167 13.13 -4.59 -12.72
CA THR A 167 13.65 -5.97 -12.65
C THR A 167 13.42 -6.72 -13.96
N ASP A 168 14.00 -7.91 -14.09
CA ASP A 168 13.73 -8.86 -15.18
C ASP A 168 12.71 -9.95 -14.78
N VAL A 169 11.95 -9.75 -13.69
CA VAL A 169 10.95 -10.70 -13.19
C VAL A 169 9.69 -10.67 -14.06
N SER A 170 9.20 -11.86 -14.42
CA SER A 170 7.91 -12.02 -15.13
C SER A 170 6.74 -11.92 -14.15
N VAL A 171 5.65 -11.29 -14.58
CA VAL A 171 4.47 -11.03 -13.74
C VAL A 171 3.28 -11.85 -14.18
N ILE A 172 2.77 -12.72 -13.30
CA ILE A 172 1.45 -13.36 -13.41
C ILE A 172 0.48 -12.56 -12.53
N ALA A 173 -0.46 -11.85 -13.14
CA ALA A 173 -1.46 -11.06 -12.44
C ALA A 173 -2.77 -11.84 -12.26
N THR A 174 -3.46 -11.62 -11.13
CA THR A 174 -4.81 -12.18 -10.95
C THR A 174 -5.88 -11.14 -11.25
N ALA A 175 -6.78 -11.44 -12.19
CA ALA A 175 -7.95 -10.63 -12.50
C ALA A 175 -9.06 -11.50 -13.09
N SER A 176 -10.33 -11.24 -12.68
CA SER A 176 -11.48 -12.06 -13.10
C SER A 176 -12.39 -11.34 -14.09
N ARG A 177 -12.51 -10.00 -14.01
CA ARG A 177 -13.37 -9.19 -14.90
C ARG A 177 -12.54 -8.70 -16.10
N GLU A 178 -13.18 -8.55 -17.24
CA GLU A 178 -12.56 -8.07 -18.49
C GLU A 178 -11.79 -6.75 -18.27
N GLU A 179 -12.45 -5.74 -17.71
CA GLU A 179 -11.83 -4.45 -17.40
C GLU A 179 -10.58 -4.56 -16.50
N SER A 180 -10.63 -5.47 -15.53
CA SER A 180 -9.49 -5.71 -14.62
C SER A 180 -8.35 -6.44 -15.33
N ARG A 181 -8.67 -7.33 -16.27
CA ARG A 181 -7.68 -8.05 -17.08
C ARG A 181 -6.96 -7.09 -18.03
N ASP A 182 -7.73 -6.25 -18.73
CA ASP A 182 -7.19 -5.22 -19.62
C ASP A 182 -6.31 -4.23 -18.84
N TRP A 183 -6.76 -3.84 -17.65
CA TRP A 183 -6.01 -2.96 -16.77
C TRP A 183 -4.64 -3.54 -16.43
N VAL A 184 -4.57 -4.75 -15.86
CA VAL A 184 -3.29 -5.33 -15.44
C VAL A 184 -2.37 -5.63 -16.63
N GLN A 185 -2.92 -5.98 -17.79
CA GLN A 185 -2.14 -6.12 -19.02
C GLN A 185 -1.57 -4.80 -19.49
N SER A 186 -2.35 -3.72 -19.44
CA SER A 186 -1.88 -2.37 -19.80
C SER A 186 -0.74 -1.89 -18.88
N LEU A 187 -0.67 -2.38 -17.65
CA LEU A 187 0.41 -2.09 -16.70
C LEU A 187 1.66 -2.95 -16.92
N GLY A 188 1.60 -3.95 -17.79
CA GLY A 188 2.75 -4.78 -18.17
C GLY A 188 2.74 -6.20 -17.60
N ALA A 189 1.62 -6.71 -17.08
CA ALA A 189 1.53 -8.12 -16.68
C ALA A 189 1.77 -9.04 -17.88
N ASP A 190 2.66 -10.03 -17.72
CA ASP A 190 3.04 -10.98 -18.78
C ASP A 190 1.95 -12.04 -19.00
N ALA A 191 1.21 -12.39 -17.93
CA ALA A 191 0.08 -13.31 -17.99
C ALA A 191 -1.00 -12.91 -16.97
N VAL A 192 -2.25 -13.32 -17.26
CA VAL A 192 -3.39 -13.06 -16.38
C VAL A 192 -4.18 -14.34 -16.14
N VAL A 193 -4.40 -14.65 -14.85
CA VAL A 193 -5.18 -15.80 -14.38
C VAL A 193 -6.42 -15.36 -13.60
N ASP A 194 -7.45 -16.19 -13.55
CA ASP A 194 -8.69 -15.88 -12.85
C ASP A 194 -8.63 -16.37 -11.38
N HIS A 195 -8.64 -15.43 -10.44
CA HIS A 195 -8.57 -15.76 -9.00
C HIS A 195 -9.88 -16.37 -8.42
N PHE A 196 -10.97 -16.39 -9.17
CA PHE A 196 -12.20 -17.09 -8.79
C PHE A 196 -12.31 -18.48 -9.39
N ALA A 197 -11.43 -18.84 -10.34
CA ALA A 197 -11.45 -20.16 -10.93
C ALA A 197 -11.04 -21.23 -9.90
N GLU A 198 -11.77 -22.37 -9.91
CA GLU A 198 -11.46 -23.52 -9.05
C GLU A 198 -10.08 -24.13 -9.37
N ASP A 199 -9.62 -23.96 -10.60
CA ASP A 199 -8.35 -24.46 -11.11
C ASP A 199 -7.22 -23.41 -11.10
N LEU A 200 -7.32 -22.36 -10.28
CA LEU A 200 -6.33 -21.28 -10.22
C LEU A 200 -4.88 -21.81 -10.08
N ALA A 201 -4.65 -22.80 -9.22
CA ALA A 201 -3.32 -23.40 -9.07
C ALA A 201 -2.82 -24.00 -10.40
N GLN A 202 -3.69 -24.68 -11.15
CA GLN A 202 -3.36 -25.28 -12.44
C GLN A 202 -3.06 -24.21 -13.49
N GLN A 203 -3.81 -23.12 -13.52
CA GLN A 203 -3.54 -21.98 -14.40
C GLN A 203 -2.17 -21.37 -14.15
N VAL A 204 -1.79 -21.16 -12.86
CA VAL A 204 -0.47 -20.65 -12.49
C VAL A 204 0.63 -21.64 -12.91
N LEU A 205 0.48 -22.92 -12.60
CA LEU A 205 1.47 -23.96 -12.93
C LEU A 205 1.57 -24.26 -14.43
N ALA A 206 0.53 -23.95 -15.22
CA ALA A 206 0.62 -24.02 -16.68
C ALA A 206 1.57 -22.95 -17.26
N ILE A 207 1.72 -21.81 -16.57
CA ILE A 207 2.61 -20.71 -16.95
C ILE A 207 4.00 -20.90 -16.31
N ALA A 208 4.05 -21.30 -15.04
CA ALA A 208 5.25 -21.56 -14.27
C ALA A 208 5.26 -23.01 -13.76
N PRO A 209 5.68 -24.01 -14.58
CA PRO A 209 5.55 -25.44 -14.24
C PRO A 209 6.30 -25.86 -12.97
N ASP A 210 7.42 -25.21 -12.67
CA ASP A 210 8.23 -25.47 -11.48
C ASP A 210 7.75 -24.68 -10.24
N GLY A 211 6.69 -23.89 -10.39
CA GLY A 211 6.17 -22.94 -9.42
C GLY A 211 6.75 -21.53 -9.59
N VAL A 212 6.12 -20.57 -8.93
CA VAL A 212 6.56 -19.16 -8.94
C VAL A 212 7.65 -18.92 -7.89
N ASP A 213 8.55 -17.99 -8.17
CA ASP A 213 9.63 -17.60 -7.25
C ASP A 213 9.11 -16.71 -6.12
N TYR A 214 8.21 -15.82 -6.45
CA TYR A 214 7.72 -14.78 -5.55
C TYR A 214 6.19 -14.70 -5.58
N VAL A 215 5.61 -14.32 -4.45
CA VAL A 215 4.18 -13.98 -4.36
C VAL A 215 4.00 -12.67 -3.60
N PHE A 216 3.19 -11.80 -4.17
CA PHE A 216 2.60 -10.66 -3.45
C PHE A 216 1.14 -10.96 -3.13
N THR A 217 0.72 -10.81 -1.87
CA THR A 217 -0.67 -11.04 -1.45
C THR A 217 -1.21 -9.95 -0.53
N PRO A 218 -2.34 -9.31 -0.89
CA PRO A 218 -3.08 -8.41 -0.01
C PRO A 218 -4.15 -9.14 0.81
N GLN A 219 -4.29 -10.47 0.65
CA GLN A 219 -5.28 -11.29 1.32
C GLN A 219 -4.77 -12.72 1.51
N SER A 220 -4.41 -13.06 2.74
CA SER A 220 -3.80 -14.35 3.10
C SER A 220 -4.82 -15.38 3.58
N ARG A 221 -5.98 -14.93 4.09
CA ARG A 221 -7.02 -15.82 4.63
C ARG A 221 -7.45 -16.88 3.63
N GLY A 222 -7.29 -18.17 4.00
CA GLY A 222 -7.65 -19.30 3.16
C GLY A 222 -6.75 -19.52 1.94
N ARG A 223 -5.66 -18.75 1.78
CA ARG A 223 -4.77 -18.84 0.61
C ARG A 223 -3.54 -19.70 0.84
N VAL A 224 -3.18 -20.02 2.07
CA VAL A 224 -1.98 -20.82 2.36
C VAL A 224 -1.92 -22.13 1.58
N PRO A 225 -3.00 -22.93 1.41
CA PRO A 225 -2.96 -24.12 0.57
C PRO A 225 -2.61 -23.86 -0.90
N LEU A 226 -3.20 -22.81 -1.49
CA LEU A 226 -2.85 -22.36 -2.84
C LEU A 226 -1.35 -22.00 -2.92
N LEU A 227 -0.89 -21.16 -1.99
CA LEU A 227 0.48 -20.66 -1.95
C LEU A 227 1.49 -21.82 -1.80
N THR A 228 1.19 -22.79 -0.93
CA THR A 228 2.01 -24.00 -0.78
C THR A 228 2.10 -24.81 -2.08
N THR A 229 1.04 -24.80 -2.89
CA THR A 229 1.00 -25.52 -4.17
C THR A 229 1.82 -24.80 -5.24
N VAL A 230 1.57 -23.49 -5.43
CA VAL A 230 2.09 -22.75 -6.59
C VAL A 230 3.49 -22.15 -6.41
N VAL A 231 3.95 -21.99 -5.16
CA VAL A 231 5.31 -21.47 -4.89
C VAL A 231 6.31 -22.62 -4.97
N ARG A 232 7.41 -22.40 -5.68
CA ARG A 232 8.50 -23.38 -5.77
C ARG A 232 9.23 -23.54 -4.43
N PRO A 233 10.01 -24.63 -4.21
CA PRO A 233 10.91 -24.72 -3.06
C PRO A 233 11.84 -23.51 -3.00
N PHE A 234 12.03 -22.97 -1.77
CA PHE A 234 12.84 -21.78 -1.47
C PHE A 234 12.29 -20.48 -2.07
N GLY A 235 11.02 -20.47 -2.54
CA GLY A 235 10.36 -19.24 -2.98
C GLY A 235 9.96 -18.35 -1.80
N GLU A 236 9.51 -17.15 -2.11
CA GLU A 236 9.24 -16.12 -1.10
C GLU A 236 7.84 -15.51 -1.28
N ILE A 237 7.19 -15.25 -0.16
CA ILE A 237 5.85 -14.64 -0.12
C ILE A 237 5.93 -13.36 0.70
N VAL A 238 5.38 -12.27 0.18
CA VAL A 238 5.15 -11.03 0.94
C VAL A 238 3.66 -10.75 1.07
N ALA A 239 3.20 -10.55 2.31
CA ALA A 239 1.81 -10.27 2.65
C ALA A 239 1.68 -8.89 3.30
N ILE A 240 0.56 -8.19 2.98
CA ILE A 240 0.27 -6.84 3.47
C ILE A 240 -1.05 -6.74 4.24
N ASP A 241 -1.72 -7.87 4.48
CA ASP A 241 -2.96 -7.94 5.26
C ASP A 241 -2.69 -8.20 6.75
N ASP A 242 -3.76 -8.14 7.57
CA ASP A 242 -3.67 -8.27 9.02
C ASP A 242 -4.16 -9.66 9.51
N GLU A 243 -4.09 -10.69 8.67
CA GLU A 243 -4.57 -12.02 9.04
C GLU A 243 -3.70 -12.66 10.13
N ARG A 244 -4.32 -13.14 11.19
CA ARG A 244 -3.62 -13.65 12.38
C ARG A 244 -3.57 -15.17 12.44
N ASP A 245 -4.60 -15.84 11.91
CA ASP A 245 -4.77 -17.29 12.05
C ASP A 245 -4.32 -18.01 10.78
N LEU A 246 -3.02 -17.91 10.45
CA LEU A 246 -2.43 -18.56 9.29
C LEU A 246 -1.63 -19.81 9.71
N ASP A 247 -1.92 -20.96 9.09
CA ASP A 247 -1.07 -22.14 9.20
C ASP A 247 0.16 -22.05 8.32
N LEU A 248 1.12 -21.23 8.73
CA LEU A 248 2.39 -21.06 8.01
C LEU A 248 3.30 -22.30 8.12
N TYR A 249 3.01 -23.24 9.01
CA TYR A 249 3.77 -24.49 9.09
C TYR A 249 3.69 -25.30 7.78
N ALA A 250 2.59 -25.17 7.04
CA ALA A 250 2.42 -25.78 5.72
C ALA A 250 3.49 -25.37 4.69
N LEU A 251 4.15 -24.22 4.86
CA LEU A 251 5.21 -23.72 3.98
C LEU A 251 6.57 -24.38 4.25
N LYS A 252 6.73 -25.06 5.40
CA LYS A 252 7.99 -25.58 5.89
C LYS A 252 8.62 -26.65 4.97
N ASP A 253 7.81 -27.52 4.40
CA ASP A 253 8.31 -28.63 3.55
C ASP A 253 9.10 -28.14 2.34
N LYS A 254 8.65 -27.02 1.75
CA LYS A 254 9.33 -26.36 0.63
C LYS A 254 10.31 -25.27 1.07
N ALA A 255 10.51 -25.06 2.38
CA ALA A 255 11.33 -23.97 2.94
C ALA A 255 10.96 -22.59 2.37
N ILE A 256 9.66 -22.34 2.17
CA ILE A 256 9.15 -21.07 1.64
C ILE A 256 9.25 -19.99 2.73
N SER A 257 9.80 -18.82 2.37
CA SER A 257 9.88 -17.67 3.26
C SER A 257 8.56 -16.90 3.27
N TRP A 258 8.18 -16.40 4.45
CA TRP A 258 7.02 -15.52 4.61
C TRP A 258 7.47 -14.19 5.19
N HIS A 259 7.14 -13.09 4.50
CA HIS A 259 7.46 -11.74 4.89
C HIS A 259 6.19 -10.94 5.16
N TRP A 260 6.21 -10.10 6.21
CA TRP A 260 5.21 -9.08 6.44
C TRP A 260 5.73 -7.73 5.96
N GLU A 261 4.94 -7.06 5.15
CA GLU A 261 5.16 -5.66 4.81
C GLU A 261 4.11 -4.80 5.54
N PHE A 262 4.58 -3.70 6.14
CA PHE A 262 3.76 -2.70 6.80
C PHE A 262 4.47 -1.34 6.67
N MET A 263 4.12 -0.55 5.68
CA MET A 263 4.80 0.70 5.32
C MET A 263 4.85 1.73 6.48
N PHE A 264 3.93 1.65 7.45
CA PHE A 264 3.95 2.52 8.62
C PHE A 264 4.93 2.06 9.70
N ALA A 265 5.65 0.95 9.52
CA ALA A 265 6.69 0.52 10.46
C ALA A 265 7.84 1.54 10.51
N ARG A 266 8.24 2.09 9.37
CA ARG A 266 9.31 3.11 9.32
C ARG A 266 8.94 4.40 10.05
N PRO A 267 7.81 5.06 9.78
CA PRO A 267 7.39 6.23 10.54
C PRO A 267 7.23 5.98 12.05
N ARG A 268 6.94 4.73 12.45
CA ARG A 268 6.69 4.37 13.85
C ARG A 268 7.96 4.01 14.62
N HIS A 269 8.92 3.36 13.99
CA HIS A 269 10.05 2.74 14.67
C HIS A 269 11.42 3.24 14.20
N GLY A 270 11.44 4.02 13.16
CA GLY A 270 12.62 4.53 12.60
C GLY A 270 13.32 5.21 12.07
#